data_3e94799151d4ebc5137185e732cd16a5
#
_entry.id   3e94799151d4ebc5137185e732cd16a5
#
_cell.length_a   1.000
_cell.length_b   1.000
_cell.length_c   1.000
_cell.angle_alpha   90.00
_cell.angle_beta   90.00
_cell.angle_gamma   90.00
#
_symmetry.space_group_name_H-M   'P 1'
#
loop_
_entity.id
_entity.type
_entity.pdbx_description
1 polymer ?
#
loop_
_entity_poly.entity_id
_entity_poly.type
_entity_poly.pdbx_seq_one_letter_code
_entity_poly.pdbx_strand_id
1 'polypeptide(L)'
;MIILGIAGAPGSMRHALATAHAINEIKPTYLSALSLMLYRGSELLDQFERGEFEPLPPQGLMEELYSILAAVELPEDHPCIFRSNHVSNYVQLAGTLPKDKKRLLGEIAWSASELGKIKDWDVYNNTRY
;
A
#
# COMPACT_ATOMS: atom_id res chain seq x y z
N MET A 1 -11.17 -1.50 -2.51
CA MET A 1 -10.21 -1.17 -1.43
C MET A 1 -9.09 -2.19 -1.41
N ILE A 2 -7.87 -1.72 -1.26
CA ILE A 2 -6.70 -2.59 -1.11
C ILE A 2 -6.03 -2.32 0.23
N ILE A 3 -5.38 -3.34 0.80
CA ILE A 3 -4.68 -3.23 2.06
C ILE A 3 -3.20 -3.49 1.82
N LEU A 4 -2.39 -2.44 1.99
CA LEU A 4 -0.95 -2.52 1.79
C LEU A 4 -0.31 -3.27 2.96
N GLY A 5 0.60 -4.18 2.65
CA GLY A 5 1.34 -4.93 3.65
C GLY A 5 0.66 -6.18 4.17
N ILE A 6 -0.55 -6.50 3.70
CA ILE A 6 -1.32 -7.64 4.22
C ILE A 6 -0.62 -8.98 3.99
N ALA A 7 0.20 -9.09 2.95
CA ALA A 7 0.93 -10.32 2.65
C ALA A 7 2.29 -10.39 3.34
N GLY A 8 2.66 -9.37 4.10
CA GLY A 8 3.97 -9.29 4.74
C GLY A 8 5.08 -9.00 3.75
N ALA A 9 6.32 -8.91 4.25
CA ALA A 9 7.47 -8.59 3.41
C ALA A 9 7.75 -9.66 2.35
N PRO A 10 7.75 -10.97 2.68
CA PRO A 10 8.06 -12.00 1.66
C PRO A 10 7.02 -12.08 0.56
N GLY A 11 5.75 -11.77 0.83
CA GLY A 11 4.67 -11.88 -0.14
C GLY A 11 4.33 -10.60 -0.87
N SER A 12 5.04 -9.50 -0.60
CA SER A 12 4.67 -8.17 -1.07
C SER A 12 4.59 -8.06 -2.60
N MET A 13 5.60 -8.55 -3.32
CA MET A 13 5.60 -8.43 -4.78
C MET A 13 4.49 -9.27 -5.41
N ARG A 14 4.28 -10.48 -4.91
CA ARG A 14 3.19 -11.34 -5.41
C ARG A 14 1.84 -10.67 -5.17
N HIS A 15 1.65 -10.11 -3.97
CA HIS A 15 0.42 -9.40 -3.62
C HIS A 15 0.21 -8.19 -4.54
N ALA A 16 1.27 -7.42 -4.79
CA ALA A 16 1.19 -6.24 -5.66
C ALA A 16 0.76 -6.61 -7.08
N LEU A 17 1.37 -7.63 -7.67
CA LEU A 17 1.06 -8.04 -9.04
C LEU A 17 -0.34 -8.64 -9.14
N ALA A 18 -0.75 -9.44 -8.17
CA ALA A 18 -2.10 -10.01 -8.14
C ALA A 18 -3.16 -8.92 -7.98
N THR A 19 -2.90 -7.93 -7.14
CA THR A 19 -3.80 -6.81 -6.92
C THR A 19 -3.95 -5.98 -8.19
N ALA A 20 -2.83 -5.67 -8.86
CA ALA A 20 -2.87 -4.91 -10.12
C ALA A 20 -3.64 -5.67 -11.21
N HIS A 21 -3.45 -6.98 -11.30
CA HIS A 21 -4.18 -7.81 -12.25
C HIS A 21 -5.69 -7.74 -11.98
N ALA A 22 -6.10 -7.85 -10.72
CA ALA A 22 -7.51 -7.75 -10.35
C ALA A 22 -8.10 -6.40 -10.71
N ILE A 23 -7.36 -5.31 -10.44
CA ILE A 23 -7.81 -3.96 -10.79
C ILE A 23 -7.99 -3.81 -12.30
N ASN A 24 -7.05 -4.33 -13.07
CA ASN A 24 -7.12 -4.26 -14.53
C ASN A 24 -8.33 -5.02 -15.09
N GLU A 25 -8.70 -6.14 -14.48
CA GLU A 25 -9.86 -6.93 -14.88
C GLU A 25 -11.18 -6.29 -14.44
N ILE A 26 -11.23 -5.79 -13.20
CA ILE A 26 -12.46 -5.23 -12.62
C ILE A 26 -12.75 -3.83 -13.18
N LYS A 27 -11.73 -3.05 -13.45
CA LYS A 27 -11.83 -1.65 -13.91
C LYS A 27 -12.73 -0.83 -12.96
N PRO A 28 -12.34 -0.71 -11.67
CA PRO A 28 -13.20 -0.03 -10.70
C PRO A 28 -13.27 1.46 -10.98
N THR A 29 -14.39 2.08 -10.61
CA THR A 29 -14.56 3.53 -10.68
C THR A 29 -13.84 4.23 -9.52
N TYR A 30 -13.74 3.55 -8.39
CA TYR A 30 -13.10 4.09 -7.19
C TYR A 30 -12.17 3.04 -6.57
N LEU A 31 -10.99 3.48 -6.21
CA LEU A 31 -9.97 2.63 -5.59
C LEU A 31 -9.38 3.34 -4.38
N SER A 32 -9.43 2.72 -3.21
CA SER A 32 -8.80 3.24 -2.01
C SER A 32 -7.74 2.28 -1.50
N ALA A 33 -6.68 2.83 -0.92
CA ALA A 33 -5.60 2.06 -0.33
C ALA A 33 -5.45 2.39 1.14
N LEU A 34 -5.33 1.36 1.97
CA LEU A 34 -5.08 1.47 3.40
C LEU A 34 -3.77 0.75 3.71
N SER A 35 -3.04 1.23 4.70
CA SER A 35 -1.89 0.49 5.22
C SER A 35 -2.34 -0.43 6.34
N LEU A 36 -1.75 -1.62 6.39
CA LEU A 36 -2.06 -2.58 7.44
C LEU A 36 -1.67 -2.01 8.80
N MET A 37 -2.57 -2.13 9.75
CA MET A 37 -2.32 -1.78 11.15
C MET A 37 -2.42 -3.05 11.99
N LEU A 38 -1.46 -3.25 12.89
CA LEU A 38 -1.50 -4.37 13.82
C LEU A 38 -2.13 -3.90 15.12
N TYR A 39 -3.29 -4.46 15.45
CA TYR A 39 -4.03 -4.11 16.65
C TYR A 39 -3.76 -5.11 17.76
N ARG A 40 -3.77 -4.66 18.99
CA ARG A 40 -3.68 -5.56 20.13
C ARG A 40 -4.88 -6.51 20.13
N GLY A 41 -4.59 -7.79 20.38
CA GLY A 41 -5.61 -8.83 20.32
C GLY A 41 -5.90 -9.36 18.92
N SER A 42 -5.27 -8.81 17.89
CA SER A 42 -5.40 -9.33 16.53
C SER A 42 -4.48 -10.54 16.34
N GLU A 43 -4.91 -11.45 15.47
CA GLU A 43 -4.10 -12.64 15.18
C GLU A 43 -2.80 -12.27 14.45
N LEU A 44 -2.80 -11.24 13.61
CA LEU A 44 -1.58 -10.83 12.91
C LEU A 44 -0.53 -10.31 13.88
N LEU A 45 -0.91 -9.57 14.90
CA LEU A 45 0.05 -9.13 15.93
C LEU A 45 0.61 -10.33 16.67
N ASP A 46 -0.25 -11.30 17.03
CA ASP A 46 0.19 -12.54 17.68
C ASP A 46 1.16 -13.30 16.78
N GLN A 47 0.87 -13.39 15.47
CA GLN A 47 1.78 -14.04 14.51
C GLN A 47 3.11 -13.31 14.42
N PHE A 48 3.09 -11.98 14.44
CA PHE A 48 4.31 -11.20 14.45
C PHE A 48 5.16 -11.51 15.70
N GLU A 49 4.52 -11.57 16.85
CA GLU A 49 5.24 -11.85 18.11
C GLU A 49 5.80 -13.27 18.14
N ARG A 50 5.18 -14.21 17.43
CA ARG A 50 5.69 -15.58 17.29
C ARG A 50 6.72 -15.73 16.17
N GLY A 51 7.02 -14.67 15.45
CA GLY A 51 7.94 -14.71 14.30
C GLY A 51 7.34 -15.30 13.04
N GLU A 52 6.01 -15.42 12.96
CA GLU A 52 5.30 -16.01 11.82
C GLU A 52 4.86 -14.99 10.77
N PHE A 53 4.94 -13.70 11.08
CA PHE A 53 4.54 -12.63 10.17
C PHE A 53 5.61 -11.54 10.19
N GLU A 54 6.08 -11.16 9.00
CA GLU A 54 7.08 -10.11 8.83
C GLU A 54 6.41 -8.89 8.17
N PRO A 55 6.12 -7.85 8.96
CA PRO A 55 5.45 -6.66 8.42
C PRO A 55 6.36 -5.81 7.56
N LEU A 56 5.76 -5.07 6.62
CA LEU A 56 6.49 -4.10 5.82
C LEU A 56 6.73 -2.82 6.63
N PRO A 57 7.95 -2.26 6.60
CA PRO A 57 8.19 -0.91 7.11
C PRO A 57 7.50 0.13 6.23
N PRO A 58 7.39 1.40 6.69
CA PRO A 58 6.73 2.43 5.89
C PRO A 58 7.25 2.57 4.47
N GLN A 59 8.57 2.48 4.27
CA GLN A 59 9.16 2.49 2.93
C GLN A 59 8.66 1.32 2.11
N GLY A 60 8.60 0.12 2.69
CA GLY A 60 8.13 -1.08 2.00
C GLY A 60 6.67 -0.96 1.58
N LEU A 61 5.83 -0.32 2.39
CA LEU A 61 4.42 -0.07 2.06
C LEU A 61 4.31 0.82 0.82
N MET A 62 5.13 1.86 0.73
CA MET A 62 5.14 2.74 -0.43
C MET A 62 5.69 2.04 -1.67
N GLU A 63 6.69 1.19 -1.52
CA GLU A 63 7.23 0.40 -2.62
C GLU A 63 6.19 -0.58 -3.15
N GLU A 64 5.41 -1.20 -2.28
CA GLU A 64 4.33 -2.08 -2.69
C GLU A 64 3.27 -1.30 -3.47
N LEU A 65 2.86 -0.13 -2.99
CA LEU A 65 1.90 0.72 -3.69
C LEU A 65 2.42 1.15 -5.05
N TYR A 66 3.70 1.50 -5.14
CA TYR A 66 4.34 1.84 -6.41
C TYR A 66 4.21 0.68 -7.40
N SER A 67 4.53 -0.54 -6.95
CA SER A 67 4.46 -1.73 -7.79
C SER A 67 3.03 -1.99 -8.29
N ILE A 68 2.03 -1.78 -7.42
CA ILE A 68 0.63 -1.93 -7.79
C ILE A 68 0.25 -0.93 -8.87
N LEU A 69 0.46 0.35 -8.62
CA LEU A 69 0.04 1.40 -9.56
C LEU A 69 0.82 1.38 -10.86
N ALA A 70 2.11 0.99 -10.81
CA ALA A 70 2.91 0.85 -12.03
C ALA A 70 2.36 -0.23 -12.96
N ALA A 71 1.82 -1.31 -12.40
CA ALA A 71 1.26 -2.42 -13.16
C ALA A 71 -0.22 -2.25 -13.51
N VAL A 72 -0.89 -1.25 -12.93
CA VAL A 72 -2.29 -0.94 -13.26
C VAL A 72 -2.34 -0.21 -14.60
N GLU A 73 -3.13 -0.74 -15.53
CA GLU A 73 -3.35 -0.15 -16.85
C GLU A 73 -4.85 -0.07 -17.11
N LEU A 74 -5.40 1.12 -16.98
CA LEU A 74 -6.82 1.36 -17.17
C LEU A 74 -7.04 2.21 -18.42
N PRO A 75 -8.13 1.98 -19.18
CA PRO A 75 -8.43 2.78 -20.37
C PRO A 75 -8.86 4.19 -19.97
N GLU A 76 -8.61 5.16 -20.86
CA GLU A 76 -8.96 6.56 -20.61
C GLU A 76 -10.46 6.79 -20.49
N ASP A 77 -11.27 5.97 -21.15
CA ASP A 77 -12.72 6.06 -21.09
C ASP A 77 -13.32 5.40 -19.84
N HIS A 78 -12.47 4.88 -18.96
CA HIS A 78 -12.92 4.24 -17.72
C HIS A 78 -12.07 4.71 -16.54
N PRO A 79 -12.13 6.02 -16.19
CA PRO A 79 -11.28 6.57 -15.16
C PRO A 79 -11.59 5.98 -13.78
N CYS A 80 -10.56 5.89 -12.97
CA CYS A 80 -10.65 5.38 -11.60
C CYS A 80 -10.18 6.45 -10.62
N ILE A 81 -11.03 6.83 -9.70
CA ILE A 81 -10.67 7.79 -8.64
C ILE A 81 -9.85 7.03 -7.60
N PHE A 82 -8.60 7.46 -7.42
CA PHE A 82 -7.70 6.84 -6.45
C PHE A 82 -7.55 7.74 -5.23
N ARG A 83 -7.65 7.13 -4.04
CA ARG A 83 -7.44 7.81 -2.76
C ARG A 83 -6.62 6.92 -1.83
N SER A 84 -5.64 7.51 -1.17
CA SER A 84 -4.85 6.87 -0.14
C SER A 84 -4.75 7.84 1.03
N ASN A 85 -5.91 8.23 1.56
CA ASN A 85 -6.02 9.28 2.58
C ASN A 85 -6.54 8.77 3.92
N HIS A 86 -6.49 7.48 4.15
CA HIS A 86 -6.87 6.90 5.43
C HIS A 86 -5.81 7.21 6.50
N VAL A 87 -6.26 7.29 7.76
CA VAL A 87 -5.38 7.61 8.88
C VAL A 87 -4.26 6.57 9.06
N SER A 88 -4.45 5.34 8.58
CA SER A 88 -3.42 4.30 8.63
C SER A 88 -2.23 4.57 7.70
N ASN A 89 -2.39 5.47 6.73
CA ASN A 89 -1.35 5.73 5.74
C ASN A 89 -0.37 6.79 6.23
N TYR A 90 0.91 6.57 5.95
CA TYR A 90 1.97 7.51 6.30
C TYR A 90 1.97 8.71 5.36
N VAL A 91 1.45 8.53 4.14
CA VAL A 91 1.41 9.57 3.12
C VAL A 91 0.00 9.64 2.53
N GLN A 92 -0.51 10.85 2.38
CA GLN A 92 -1.84 11.09 1.81
C GLN A 92 -1.69 11.30 0.30
N LEU A 93 -2.42 10.52 -0.48
CA LEU A 93 -2.35 10.56 -1.95
C LEU A 93 -3.75 10.61 -2.54
N ALA A 94 -3.89 11.35 -3.64
CA ALA A 94 -5.17 11.47 -4.34
C ALA A 94 -4.93 11.77 -5.81
N GLY A 95 -5.70 11.13 -6.68
CA GLY A 95 -5.62 11.36 -8.11
C GLY A 95 -6.64 10.53 -8.88
N THR A 96 -6.65 10.67 -10.20
CA THR A 96 -7.51 9.91 -11.10
C THR A 96 -6.64 9.12 -12.07
N LEU A 97 -6.86 7.81 -12.15
CA LEU A 97 -6.15 6.94 -13.08
C LEU A 97 -6.92 6.83 -14.39
N PRO A 98 -6.28 6.73 -15.54
CA PRO A 98 -4.81 6.70 -15.74
C PRO A 98 -4.17 8.08 -15.84
N LYS A 99 -4.96 9.16 -15.85
CA LYS A 99 -4.47 10.52 -16.08
C LYS A 99 -3.33 10.93 -15.16
N ASP A 100 -3.49 10.67 -13.85
CA ASP A 100 -2.55 11.12 -12.82
C ASP A 100 -1.51 10.06 -12.45
N LYS A 101 -1.46 8.94 -13.19
CA LYS A 101 -0.57 7.82 -12.84
C LYS A 101 0.89 8.26 -12.70
N LYS A 102 1.40 9.00 -13.69
CA LYS A 102 2.80 9.43 -13.68
C LYS A 102 3.11 10.31 -12.47
N ARG A 103 2.21 11.25 -12.16
CA ARG A 103 2.39 12.13 -11.00
C ARG A 103 2.36 11.33 -9.69
N LEU A 104 1.39 10.40 -9.57
CA LEU A 104 1.27 9.56 -8.38
C LEU A 104 2.50 8.69 -8.18
N LEU A 105 3.01 8.08 -9.26
CA LEU A 105 4.22 7.26 -9.17
C LEU A 105 5.42 8.08 -8.69
N GLY A 106 5.55 9.32 -9.17
CA GLY A 106 6.60 10.22 -8.72
C GLY A 106 6.49 10.58 -7.25
N GLU A 107 5.28 10.90 -6.80
CA GLU A 107 5.02 11.21 -5.39
C GLU A 107 5.30 10.01 -4.48
N ILE A 108 4.91 8.81 -4.92
CA ILE A 108 5.14 7.59 -4.14
C ILE A 108 6.63 7.28 -4.06
N ALA A 109 7.36 7.40 -5.18
CA ALA A 109 8.80 7.15 -5.20
C ALA A 109 9.55 8.11 -4.27
N TRP A 110 9.19 9.39 -4.30
CA TRP A 110 9.78 10.39 -3.42
C TRP A 110 9.47 10.07 -1.96
N SER A 111 8.21 9.72 -1.67
CA SER A 111 7.78 9.38 -0.31
C SER A 111 8.50 8.14 0.21
N ALA A 112 8.67 7.12 -0.63
CA ALA A 112 9.42 5.92 -0.24
C ALA A 112 10.86 6.26 0.13
N SER A 113 11.50 7.13 -0.65
CA SER A 113 12.86 7.57 -0.36
C SER A 113 12.95 8.31 0.98
N GLU A 114 12.00 9.20 1.25
CA GLU A 114 11.97 9.94 2.51
C GLU A 114 11.69 9.03 3.71
N LEU A 115 10.76 8.10 3.57
CA LEU A 115 10.44 7.14 4.64
C LEU A 115 11.59 6.19 4.92
N GLY A 116 12.40 5.87 3.90
CA GLY A 116 13.58 5.02 4.08
C GLY A 116 14.66 5.63 4.94
N LYS A 117 14.60 6.93 5.20
CA LYS A 117 15.54 7.62 6.08
C LYS A 117 15.17 7.48 7.56
N ILE A 118 14.00 6.96 7.87
CA ILE A 118 13.55 6.73 9.24
C ILE A 118 14.24 5.46 9.76
N LYS A 119 15.06 5.61 10.80
CA LYS A 119 15.89 4.52 11.32
C LYS A 119 15.29 3.80 12.52
N ASP A 120 14.33 4.41 13.19
CA ASP A 120 13.78 3.92 14.44
C ASP A 120 12.33 3.45 14.31
N TRP A 121 11.93 3.04 13.11
CA TRP A 121 10.61 2.46 12.91
C TRP A 121 10.48 1.15 13.68
N ASP A 122 9.35 0.99 14.38
CA ASP A 122 9.06 -0.17 15.21
C ASP A 122 7.59 -0.53 15.04
N VAL A 123 7.30 -1.83 14.90
CA VAL A 123 5.94 -2.34 14.80
C VAL A 123 5.09 -1.88 15.98
N TYR A 124 5.64 -1.92 17.19
CA TYR A 124 4.87 -1.57 18.38
C TYR A 124 4.48 -0.11 18.44
N ASN A 125 5.24 0.77 17.80
CA ASN A 125 4.89 2.19 17.70
C ASN A 125 3.75 2.42 16.73
N ASN A 126 3.44 1.43 15.88
CA ASN A 126 2.36 1.49 14.89
C ASN A 126 1.21 0.57 15.22
N THR A 127 1.20 -0.03 16.41
CA THR A 127 0.11 -0.87 16.89
C THR A 127 -1.03 0.02 17.40
N ARG A 128 -2.28 -0.30 16.99
CA ARG A 128 -3.48 0.44 17.39
C ARG A 128 -4.32 -0.39 18.35
N TYR A 129 -5.15 0.28 19.12
CA TYR A 129 -6.02 -0.33 20.13
C TYR A 129 -7.49 -0.28 19.71
#